data_48fe9b9f61617c0be458d23777369c88
#
_entry.id   48fe9b9f61617c0be458d23777369c88
#
_cell.length_a   1.000
_cell.length_b   1.000
_cell.length_c   1.000
_cell.angle_alpha   90.00
_cell.angle_beta   90.00
_cell.angle_gamma   90.00
#
_symmetry.space_group_name_H-M   'P 1'
#
loop_
_entity.id
_entity.type
_entity.pdbx_description
1 polymer ?
#
loop_
_entity_poly.entity_id
_entity_poly.type
_entity_poly.pdbx_seq_one_letter_code
_entity_poly.pdbx_strand_id
1 'polypeptide(L)'
;TAQEGAAHLLISRLDDIMWLYNIRANDVECNPVALSYTMISRENAVLFIQPKALTEEVKKYLEENHVICEDYDRIAAYLKGCDIEGKVWCSGADISYMLYKLVQNRAELIDRKNPTERMKAVKNPVEMEHIRECYLRDSVALTKFLFWMKENVGKVPMDELSVAAKLDGMRAEIT
;
A
#
# COMPACT_ATOMS: atom_id res chain seq x y z
N THR A 1 11.05 8.60 -12.77
CA THR A 1 10.15 8.93 -13.90
C THR A 1 10.84 9.75 -14.98
N ALA A 2 11.53 10.84 -14.63
CA ALA A 2 12.19 11.72 -15.61
C ALA A 2 13.27 11.00 -16.45
N GLN A 3 14.04 10.09 -15.87
CA GLN A 3 15.07 9.31 -16.57
C GLN A 3 14.49 8.35 -17.63
N GLU A 4 13.24 7.91 -17.45
CA GLU A 4 12.55 7.03 -18.40
C GLU A 4 11.62 7.80 -19.35
N GLY A 5 11.63 9.13 -19.30
CA GLY A 5 10.81 9.99 -20.15
C GLY A 5 9.32 10.01 -19.80
N ALA A 6 8.92 9.50 -18.62
CA ALA A 6 7.53 9.59 -18.16
C ALA A 6 7.22 10.97 -17.59
N ALA A 7 6.14 11.57 -18.05
CA ALA A 7 5.59 12.81 -17.49
C ALA A 7 4.69 12.51 -16.27
N HIS A 8 4.02 11.38 -16.28
CA HIS A 8 3.08 10.96 -15.25
C HIS A 8 3.39 9.55 -14.76
N LEU A 9 3.03 9.27 -13.49
CA LEU A 9 3.07 7.96 -12.87
C LEU A 9 1.71 7.65 -12.24
N LEU A 10 1.08 6.58 -12.68
CA LEU A 10 -0.19 6.08 -12.12
C LEU A 10 0.08 4.82 -11.29
N ILE A 11 -0.21 4.87 -10.01
CA ILE A 11 -0.04 3.76 -9.07
C ILE A 11 -1.42 3.30 -8.56
N SER A 12 -1.62 1.99 -8.55
CA SER A 12 -2.82 1.33 -8.01
C SER A 12 -2.51 0.33 -6.88
N ARG A 13 -1.24 0.02 -6.62
CA ARG A 13 -0.84 -0.83 -5.49
C ARG A 13 -1.00 -0.07 -4.19
N LEU A 14 -1.87 -0.58 -3.33
CA LEU A 14 -2.25 0.09 -2.08
C LEU A 14 -1.06 0.24 -1.11
N ASP A 15 -0.24 -0.80 -0.99
CA ASP A 15 0.95 -0.80 -0.14
C ASP A 15 2.03 0.20 -0.63
N ASP A 16 2.15 0.37 -1.94
CA ASP A 16 3.04 1.38 -2.52
C ASP A 16 2.55 2.81 -2.26
N ILE A 17 1.23 3.02 -2.37
CA ILE A 17 0.60 4.31 -2.11
C ILE A 17 0.73 4.68 -0.62
N MET A 18 0.43 3.74 0.28
CA MET A 18 0.57 3.95 1.72
C MET A 18 2.02 4.25 2.13
N TRP A 19 2.97 3.55 1.54
CA TRP A 19 4.39 3.82 1.76
C TRP A 19 4.80 5.21 1.23
N LEU A 20 4.37 5.56 0.02
CA LEU A 20 4.74 6.81 -0.66
C LEU A 20 4.28 8.04 0.13
N TYR A 21 3.04 8.02 0.62
CA TYR A 21 2.46 9.11 1.41
C TYR A 21 2.66 8.96 2.92
N ASN A 22 3.28 7.89 3.37
CA ASN A 22 3.48 7.55 4.78
C ASN A 22 2.19 7.60 5.62
N ILE A 23 1.09 7.13 5.07
CA ILE A 23 -0.21 7.01 5.74
C ILE A 23 -0.61 5.55 5.89
N ARG A 24 -1.51 5.28 6.82
CA ARG A 24 -2.06 3.93 7.09
C ARG A 24 -3.56 4.02 7.28
N ALA A 25 -4.27 2.93 6.95
CA ALA A 25 -5.71 2.79 7.13
C ALA A 25 -6.08 1.33 7.37
N ASN A 26 -7.37 1.04 7.52
CA ASN A 26 -7.89 -0.29 7.86
C ASN A 26 -8.98 -0.76 6.89
N ASP A 27 -8.88 -0.40 5.61
CA ASP A 27 -9.88 -0.81 4.60
C ASP A 27 -9.75 -2.29 4.23
N VAL A 28 -8.60 -2.90 4.50
CA VAL A 28 -8.33 -4.32 4.26
C VAL A 28 -7.90 -4.98 5.56
N GLU A 29 -8.59 -6.07 5.92
CA GLU A 29 -8.28 -6.82 7.15
C GLU A 29 -6.84 -7.32 7.16
N CYS A 30 -6.17 -7.18 8.30
CA CYS A 30 -4.76 -7.54 8.51
C CYS A 30 -3.75 -6.82 7.60
N ASN A 31 -4.18 -5.77 6.89
CA ASN A 31 -3.31 -4.99 6.03
C ASN A 31 -3.56 -3.48 6.23
N PRO A 32 -2.58 -2.69 6.68
CA PRO A 32 -2.79 -1.29 7.04
C PRO A 32 -2.84 -0.36 5.81
N VAL A 33 -3.77 -0.61 4.90
CA VAL A 33 -3.92 0.12 3.64
C VAL A 33 -5.32 0.72 3.47
N ALA A 34 -5.39 1.83 2.72
CA ALA A 34 -6.64 2.40 2.20
C ALA A 34 -6.84 2.03 0.74
N LEU A 35 -8.10 1.79 0.36
CA LEU A 35 -8.46 1.69 -1.06
C LEU A 35 -8.19 3.04 -1.73
N SER A 36 -7.25 3.06 -2.67
CA SER A 36 -6.77 4.29 -3.27
C SER A 36 -6.13 4.08 -4.63
N TYR A 37 -6.01 5.18 -5.38
CA TYR A 37 -5.16 5.33 -6.55
C TYR A 37 -4.37 6.61 -6.42
N THR A 38 -3.26 6.74 -7.13
CA THR A 38 -2.60 8.04 -7.22
C THR A 38 -2.05 8.29 -8.61
N MET A 39 -2.23 9.53 -9.07
CA MET A 39 -1.62 10.06 -10.29
C MET A 39 -0.63 11.14 -9.90
N ILE A 40 0.62 10.98 -10.30
CA ILE A 40 1.71 11.88 -9.96
C ILE A 40 2.26 12.48 -11.24
N SER A 41 2.39 13.79 -11.27
CA SER A 41 3.09 14.55 -12.30
C SER A 41 4.34 15.22 -11.72
N ARG A 42 4.98 16.08 -12.50
CA ARG A 42 6.09 16.91 -12.00
C ARG A 42 5.61 18.02 -11.05
N GLU A 43 4.40 18.48 -11.23
CA GLU A 43 3.85 19.66 -10.56
C GLU A 43 3.00 19.32 -9.35
N ASN A 44 2.29 18.17 -9.41
CA ASN A 44 1.37 17.79 -8.34
C ASN A 44 1.21 16.27 -8.23
N ALA A 45 0.64 15.85 -7.12
CA ALA A 45 0.18 14.50 -6.87
C ALA A 45 -1.31 14.53 -6.52
N VAL A 46 -2.09 13.67 -7.17
CA VAL A 46 -3.53 13.52 -6.89
C VAL A 46 -3.74 12.14 -6.29
N LEU A 47 -4.25 12.11 -5.06
CA LEU A 47 -4.60 10.90 -4.33
C LEU A 47 -6.12 10.71 -4.38
N PHE A 48 -6.57 9.61 -4.97
CA PHE A 48 -7.97 9.20 -5.01
C PHE A 48 -8.21 8.24 -3.87
N ILE A 49 -8.97 8.66 -2.87
CA ILE A 49 -9.20 7.91 -1.64
C ILE A 49 -10.62 8.19 -1.12
N GLN A 50 -11.21 7.27 -0.39
CA GLN A 50 -12.52 7.47 0.22
C GLN A 50 -12.46 8.61 1.25
N PRO A 51 -13.31 9.65 1.17
CA PRO A 51 -13.27 10.78 2.10
C PRO A 51 -13.38 10.37 3.57
N LYS A 52 -14.14 9.31 3.85
CA LYS A 52 -14.31 8.74 5.21
C LYS A 52 -13.04 8.12 5.80
N ALA A 53 -12.06 7.77 4.97
CA ALA A 53 -10.78 7.22 5.42
C ALA A 53 -9.78 8.31 5.84
N LEU A 54 -10.08 9.59 5.57
CA LEU A 54 -9.23 10.72 5.88
C LEU A 54 -9.69 11.43 7.15
N THR A 55 -8.85 11.43 8.18
CA THR A 55 -9.02 12.34 9.33
C THR A 55 -8.59 13.75 8.95
N GLU A 56 -9.04 14.76 9.71
CA GLU A 56 -8.64 16.15 9.47
C GLU A 56 -7.12 16.35 9.58
N GLU A 57 -6.46 15.62 10.48
CA GLU A 57 -5.01 15.62 10.64
C GLU A 57 -4.31 15.10 9.37
N VAL A 58 -4.76 13.97 8.83
CA VAL A 58 -4.20 13.38 7.61
C VAL A 58 -4.46 14.27 6.39
N LYS A 59 -5.64 14.89 6.28
CA LYS A 59 -5.92 15.86 5.22
C LYS A 59 -4.93 17.02 5.24
N LYS A 60 -4.76 17.63 6.42
CA LYS A 60 -3.81 18.73 6.60
C LYS A 60 -2.38 18.32 6.25
N TYR A 61 -1.95 17.13 6.70
CA TYR A 61 -0.64 16.58 6.36
C TYR A 61 -0.45 16.42 4.84
N LEU A 62 -1.45 15.89 4.14
CA LEU A 62 -1.39 15.72 2.68
C LEU A 62 -1.38 17.07 1.96
N GLU A 63 -2.18 18.04 2.38
CA GLU A 63 -2.21 19.40 1.84
C GLU A 63 -0.86 20.13 2.01
N GLU A 64 -0.24 20.03 3.20
CA GLU A 64 1.09 20.57 3.50
C GLU A 64 2.18 19.95 2.62
N ASN A 65 1.98 18.72 2.15
CA ASN A 65 2.86 18.02 1.21
C ASN A 65 2.42 18.15 -0.27
N HIS A 66 1.55 19.11 -0.58
CA HIS A 66 1.07 19.39 -1.93
C HIS A 66 0.38 18.22 -2.63
N VAL A 67 -0.29 17.36 -1.86
CA VAL A 67 -1.10 16.25 -2.36
C VAL A 67 -2.56 16.69 -2.44
N ILE A 68 -3.14 16.62 -3.62
CA ILE A 68 -4.55 16.91 -3.87
C ILE A 68 -5.35 15.63 -3.57
N CYS A 69 -6.29 15.69 -2.64
CA CYS A 69 -7.19 14.58 -2.35
C CYS A 69 -8.48 14.68 -3.15
N GLU A 70 -8.82 13.60 -3.85
CA GLU A 70 -10.06 13.44 -4.61
C GLU A 70 -10.80 12.18 -4.14
N ASP A 71 -12.11 12.12 -4.38
CA ASP A 71 -12.89 10.92 -4.08
C ASP A 71 -12.41 9.72 -4.90
N TYR A 72 -12.33 8.55 -4.26
CA TYR A 72 -11.90 7.28 -4.87
C TYR A 72 -12.58 6.98 -6.20
N ASP A 73 -13.89 7.22 -6.28
CA ASP A 73 -14.70 6.90 -7.46
C ASP A 73 -14.43 7.85 -8.64
N ARG A 74 -13.76 8.98 -8.41
CA ARG A 74 -13.47 9.97 -9.47
C ARG A 74 -12.30 9.60 -10.37
N ILE A 75 -11.51 8.58 -10.06
CA ILE A 75 -10.31 8.21 -10.84
C ILE A 75 -10.63 8.03 -12.34
N ALA A 76 -11.70 7.32 -12.69
CA ALA A 76 -12.06 7.09 -14.08
C ALA A 76 -12.51 8.37 -14.81
N ALA A 77 -13.26 9.24 -14.12
CA ALA A 77 -13.67 10.54 -14.64
C ALA A 77 -12.47 11.49 -14.80
N TYR A 78 -11.58 11.50 -13.82
CA TYR A 78 -10.34 12.26 -13.88
C TYR A 78 -9.47 11.84 -15.08
N LEU A 79 -9.20 10.55 -15.26
CA LEU A 79 -8.43 10.04 -16.39
C LEU A 79 -9.08 10.32 -17.75
N LYS A 80 -10.41 10.50 -17.81
CA LYS A 80 -11.12 10.91 -19.02
C LYS A 80 -11.03 12.40 -19.30
N GLY A 81 -10.98 13.22 -18.26
CA GLY A 81 -11.10 14.69 -18.35
C GLY A 81 -9.79 15.45 -18.21
N CYS A 82 -8.79 14.91 -17.51
CA CYS A 82 -7.50 15.59 -17.33
C CYS A 82 -6.72 15.66 -18.64
N ASP A 83 -5.94 16.70 -18.80
CA ASP A 83 -4.95 16.77 -19.87
C ASP A 83 -3.74 15.94 -19.49
N ILE A 84 -3.43 14.94 -20.35
CA ILE A 84 -2.30 14.02 -20.15
C ILE A 84 -1.29 14.31 -21.24
N GLU A 85 -0.42 15.26 -20.98
CA GLU A 85 0.71 15.54 -21.86
C GLU A 85 1.85 14.56 -21.58
N GLY A 86 2.39 13.92 -22.64
CA GLY A 86 3.53 13.02 -22.55
C GLY A 86 3.15 11.58 -22.17
N LYS A 87 4.13 10.85 -21.65
CA LYS A 87 3.97 9.41 -21.37
C LYS A 87 3.51 9.17 -19.94
N VAL A 88 2.65 8.15 -19.78
CA VAL A 88 2.22 7.66 -18.46
C VAL A 88 2.91 6.35 -18.14
N TRP A 89 3.59 6.30 -17.02
CA TRP A 89 4.12 5.06 -16.46
C TRP A 89 3.05 4.42 -15.56
N CYS A 90 2.70 3.18 -15.82
CA CYS A 90 1.89 2.36 -14.92
C CYS A 90 2.30 0.88 -15.04
N SER A 91 1.99 0.09 -14.04
CA SER A 91 2.16 -1.37 -14.09
C SER A 91 0.86 -2.01 -14.57
N GLY A 92 0.85 -2.53 -15.78
CA GLY A 92 -0.31 -3.24 -16.35
C GLY A 92 -0.69 -4.49 -15.57
N ALA A 93 0.24 -5.09 -14.82
CA ALA A 93 -0.02 -6.23 -13.96
C ALA A 93 -0.79 -5.87 -12.67
N ASP A 94 -0.71 -4.60 -12.23
CA ASP A 94 -1.25 -4.16 -10.94
C ASP A 94 -2.52 -3.30 -11.08
N ILE A 95 -2.81 -2.78 -12.28
CA ILE A 95 -3.93 -1.89 -12.54
C ILE A 95 -5.12 -2.65 -13.14
N SER A 96 -6.35 -2.20 -12.87
CA SER A 96 -7.54 -2.77 -13.51
C SER A 96 -7.50 -2.53 -15.04
N TYR A 97 -7.97 -3.51 -15.80
CA TYR A 97 -8.02 -3.44 -17.26
C TYR A 97 -8.76 -2.19 -17.77
N MET A 98 -9.84 -1.80 -17.08
CA MET A 98 -10.60 -0.60 -17.42
C MET A 98 -9.73 0.67 -17.36
N LEU A 99 -9.02 0.88 -16.26
CA LEU A 99 -8.15 2.05 -16.09
C LEU A 99 -6.95 2.01 -17.04
N TYR A 100 -6.35 0.82 -17.24
CA TYR A 100 -5.28 0.62 -18.21
C TYR A 100 -5.70 1.08 -19.61
N LYS A 101 -6.89 0.63 -20.07
CA LYS A 101 -7.43 1.04 -21.37
C LYS A 101 -7.77 2.52 -21.46
N LEU A 102 -8.28 3.12 -20.40
CA LEU A 102 -8.52 4.57 -20.36
C LEU A 102 -7.25 5.37 -20.60
N VAL A 103 -6.16 4.99 -19.95
CA VAL A 103 -4.86 5.65 -20.13
C VAL A 103 -4.29 5.37 -21.50
N GLN A 104 -4.30 4.10 -21.94
CA GLN A 104 -3.77 3.68 -23.26
C GLN A 104 -4.43 4.42 -24.44
N ASN A 105 -5.71 4.75 -24.33
CA ASN A 105 -6.45 5.46 -25.36
C ASN A 105 -6.11 6.97 -25.43
N ARG A 106 -5.41 7.51 -24.43
CA ARG A 106 -5.16 8.95 -24.29
C ARG A 106 -3.69 9.35 -24.26
N ALA A 107 -2.80 8.41 -23.89
CA ALA A 107 -1.38 8.69 -23.73
C ALA A 107 -0.54 7.48 -24.15
N GLU A 108 0.71 7.72 -24.49
CA GLU A 108 1.70 6.67 -24.66
C GLU A 108 2.03 6.06 -23.28
N LEU A 109 1.88 4.72 -23.17
CA LEU A 109 2.14 3.99 -21.94
C LEU A 109 3.58 3.49 -21.87
N ILE A 110 4.16 3.65 -20.68
CA ILE A 110 5.33 2.90 -20.24
C ILE A 110 4.83 1.81 -19.28
N ASP A 111 4.61 0.60 -19.82
CA ASP A 111 4.14 -0.53 -19.01
C ASP A 111 5.32 -1.24 -18.37
N ARG A 112 5.56 -0.92 -17.10
CA ARG A 112 6.62 -1.48 -16.25
C ARG A 112 6.19 -1.48 -14.79
N LYS A 113 6.86 -2.30 -13.97
CA LYS A 113 6.72 -2.28 -12.51
C LYS A 113 6.90 -0.87 -11.94
N ASN A 114 6.11 -0.54 -10.93
CA ASN A 114 6.18 0.77 -10.29
C ASN A 114 7.57 1.01 -9.67
N PRO A 115 8.15 2.21 -9.83
CA PRO A 115 9.45 2.54 -9.24
C PRO A 115 9.42 2.48 -7.70
N THR A 116 8.27 2.71 -7.09
CA THR A 116 8.03 2.61 -5.65
C THR A 116 8.34 1.23 -5.10
N GLU A 117 8.13 0.15 -5.86
CA GLU A 117 8.46 -1.22 -5.46
C GLU A 117 9.94 -1.35 -5.06
N ARG A 118 10.84 -0.82 -5.90
CA ARG A 118 12.27 -0.83 -5.63
C ARG A 118 12.66 0.15 -4.53
N MET A 119 12.09 1.34 -4.53
CA MET A 119 12.36 2.37 -3.52
C MET A 119 11.98 1.89 -2.12
N LYS A 120 10.79 1.27 -1.98
CA LYS A 120 10.30 0.68 -0.74
C LYS A 120 11.15 -0.53 -0.28
N ALA A 121 11.74 -1.27 -1.22
CA ALA A 121 12.59 -2.42 -0.89
C ALA A 121 13.88 -2.01 -0.17
N VAL A 122 14.42 -0.82 -0.45
CA VAL A 122 15.62 -0.28 0.19
C VAL A 122 15.21 0.50 1.44
N LYS A 123 15.42 -0.11 2.62
CA LYS A 123 14.99 0.44 3.92
C LYS A 123 15.95 1.51 4.41
N ASN A 124 15.39 2.58 4.98
CA ASN A 124 16.17 3.59 5.69
C ASN A 124 16.56 3.10 7.10
N PRO A 125 17.46 3.81 7.82
CA PRO A 125 17.89 3.38 9.16
C PRO A 125 16.77 3.21 10.19
N VAL A 126 15.75 4.08 10.17
CA VAL A 126 14.60 4.02 11.08
C VAL A 126 13.73 2.80 10.78
N GLU A 127 13.42 2.56 9.51
CA GLU A 127 12.70 1.35 9.08
C GLU A 127 13.47 0.07 9.46
N MET A 128 14.81 0.07 9.32
CA MET A 128 15.64 -1.07 9.69
C MET A 128 15.60 -1.36 11.19
N GLU A 129 15.61 -0.34 12.03
CA GLU A 129 15.51 -0.48 13.48
C GLU A 129 14.15 -1.05 13.89
N HIS A 130 13.06 -0.47 13.39
CA HIS A 130 11.70 -0.96 13.67
C HIS A 130 11.50 -2.41 13.17
N ILE A 131 12.03 -2.75 12.01
CA ILE A 131 11.95 -4.12 11.48
C ILE A 131 12.68 -5.09 12.43
N ARG A 132 13.89 -4.77 12.90
CA ARG A 132 14.63 -5.63 13.83
C ARG A 132 13.88 -5.84 15.15
N GLU A 133 13.32 -4.78 15.70
CA GLU A 133 12.52 -4.86 16.92
C GLU A 133 11.25 -5.71 16.71
N CYS A 134 10.53 -5.47 15.63
CA CYS A 134 9.33 -6.24 15.27
C CYS A 134 9.64 -7.74 15.09
N TYR A 135 10.70 -8.06 14.33
CA TYR A 135 11.11 -9.45 14.13
C TYR A 135 11.55 -10.12 15.43
N LEU A 136 12.22 -9.42 16.34
CA LEU A 136 12.60 -9.96 17.64
C LEU A 136 11.35 -10.34 18.46
N ARG A 137 10.38 -9.46 18.56
CA ARG A 137 9.12 -9.72 19.25
C ARG A 137 8.33 -10.87 18.63
N ASP A 138 8.15 -10.86 17.32
CA ASP A 138 7.43 -11.92 16.60
C ASP A 138 8.15 -13.28 16.73
N SER A 139 9.48 -13.30 16.70
CA SER A 139 10.26 -14.52 16.90
C SER A 139 10.05 -15.14 18.28
N VAL A 140 9.90 -14.32 19.31
CA VAL A 140 9.58 -14.82 20.66
C VAL A 140 8.18 -15.42 20.69
N ALA A 141 7.18 -14.75 20.12
CA ALA A 141 5.81 -15.28 20.04
C ALA A 141 5.77 -16.59 19.27
N LEU A 142 6.42 -16.63 18.10
CA LEU A 142 6.49 -17.83 17.26
C LEU A 142 7.21 -18.99 17.94
N THR A 143 8.29 -18.74 18.68
CA THR A 143 9.02 -19.77 19.41
C THR A 143 8.14 -20.38 20.53
N LYS A 144 7.44 -19.56 21.30
CA LYS A 144 6.46 -20.01 22.31
C LYS A 144 5.35 -20.83 21.66
N PHE A 145 4.85 -20.37 20.52
CA PHE A 145 3.80 -21.07 19.78
C PHE A 145 4.27 -22.44 19.27
N LEU A 146 5.45 -22.55 18.68
CA LEU A 146 6.00 -23.81 18.21
C LEU A 146 6.22 -24.81 19.37
N PHE A 147 6.66 -24.34 20.52
CA PHE A 147 6.75 -25.16 21.72
C PHE A 147 5.37 -25.65 22.16
N TRP A 148 4.38 -24.74 22.26
CA TRP A 148 3.01 -25.10 22.60
C TRP A 148 2.43 -26.12 21.61
N MET A 149 2.65 -25.95 20.32
CA MET A 149 2.20 -26.89 19.29
C MET A 149 2.76 -28.29 19.53
N LYS A 150 4.07 -28.42 19.76
CA LYS A 150 4.72 -29.72 20.02
C LYS A 150 4.13 -30.43 21.24
N GLU A 151 3.79 -29.68 22.28
CA GLU A 151 3.24 -30.25 23.51
C GLU A 151 1.76 -30.66 23.37
N ASN A 152 1.01 -30.06 22.45
CA ASN A 152 -0.45 -30.17 22.42
C ASN A 152 -1.03 -30.86 21.17
N VAL A 153 -0.27 -30.99 20.07
CA VAL A 153 -0.70 -31.72 18.87
C VAL A 153 -1.08 -33.16 19.22
N GLY A 154 -2.29 -33.57 18.83
CA GLY A 154 -2.87 -34.87 19.12
C GLY A 154 -3.36 -35.09 20.55
N LYS A 155 -3.24 -34.06 21.43
CA LYS A 155 -3.70 -34.12 22.84
C LYS A 155 -4.93 -33.21 23.07
N VAL A 156 -5.06 -32.13 22.30
CA VAL A 156 -6.23 -31.23 22.37
C VAL A 156 -6.86 -31.08 20.99
N PRO A 157 -8.19 -30.84 20.90
CA PRO A 157 -8.83 -30.55 19.63
C PRO A 157 -8.23 -29.28 19.01
N MET A 158 -7.88 -29.36 17.72
CA MET A 158 -7.30 -28.23 16.98
C MET A 158 -7.89 -28.20 15.56
N ASP A 159 -8.08 -26.99 15.08
CA ASP A 159 -8.36 -26.65 13.68
C ASP A 159 -7.53 -25.42 13.28
N GLU A 160 -7.57 -25.03 12.03
CA GLU A 160 -6.78 -23.91 11.50
C GLU A 160 -7.11 -22.60 12.22
N LEU A 161 -8.38 -22.38 12.58
CA LEU A 161 -8.84 -21.14 13.22
C LEU A 161 -8.36 -21.05 14.67
N SER A 162 -8.49 -22.14 15.43
CA SER A 162 -8.07 -22.18 16.84
C SER A 162 -6.55 -22.05 16.99
N VAL A 163 -5.80 -22.64 16.07
CA VAL A 163 -4.33 -22.55 16.03
C VAL A 163 -3.88 -21.13 15.65
N ALA A 164 -4.52 -20.50 14.66
CA ALA A 164 -4.25 -19.11 14.31
C ALA A 164 -4.56 -18.16 15.47
N ALA A 165 -5.73 -18.30 16.11
CA ALA A 165 -6.12 -17.49 17.27
C ALA A 165 -5.14 -17.68 18.46
N LYS A 166 -4.58 -18.88 18.65
CA LYS A 166 -3.57 -19.12 19.67
C LYS A 166 -2.28 -18.35 19.41
N LEU A 167 -1.82 -18.32 18.15
CA LEU A 167 -0.62 -17.56 17.78
C LEU A 167 -0.87 -16.04 17.95
N ASP A 168 -2.03 -15.56 17.53
CA ASP A 168 -2.39 -14.14 17.67
C ASP A 168 -2.48 -13.72 19.14
N GLY A 169 -3.02 -14.59 20.01
CA GLY A 169 -2.98 -14.37 21.46
C GLY A 169 -1.57 -14.24 22.00
N MET A 170 -0.64 -15.09 21.55
CA MET A 170 0.77 -15.03 21.98
C MET A 170 1.49 -13.78 21.45
N ARG A 171 1.12 -13.28 20.28
CA ARG A 171 1.62 -12.02 19.73
C ARG A 171 1.13 -10.83 20.57
N ALA A 172 -0.16 -10.83 20.92
CA ALA A 172 -0.77 -9.78 21.75
C ALA A 172 -0.16 -9.67 23.16
N GLU A 173 0.37 -10.76 23.71
CA GLU A 173 1.06 -10.76 25.02
C GLU A 173 2.45 -10.07 24.99
N ILE A 174 3.03 -9.87 23.80
CA ILE A 174 4.41 -9.36 23.62
C ILE A 174 4.41 -7.91 23.12
N THR A 175 3.27 -7.41 22.66
CA THR A 175 3.09 -6.01 22.23
C THR A 175 2.99 -5.04 23.42
#